data_73736f010aeea4f453c5fc1e76fa23d9
#
_entry.id   73736f010aeea4f453c5fc1e76fa23d9
#
_cell.length_a   1.000
_cell.length_b   1.000
_cell.length_c   1.000
_cell.angle_alpha   90.00
_cell.angle_beta   90.00
_cell.angle_gamma   90.00
#
_symmetry.space_group_name_H-M   'P 1'
#
loop_
_entity.id
_entity.type
_entity.pdbx_description
1 polymer ?
#
loop_
_entity_poly.entity_id
_entity_poly.type
_entity_poly.pdbx_seq_one_letter_code
_entity_poly.pdbx_strand_id
1 'polypeptide(L)'
;MSHSEQMIENQFIQILSEKENQWTYRPDLKSEEALWQNFRGHLNRINLAVLEEQLLTDKEFKQVKVEFSRLTGTPFLASQWLRGENGVAQVLLEREDGKKVTLEAFRNKDISGGTSSYEVVHQVVPDSSRVDRGDVSLLINGLPIIHIELKKESAKDGFMQAYYQIQRYAEDGFFKGIYATTQIMVISNKVDTRYFARPSEDTAEAYARMKKFLFNWRTEDNQTVSDLFDFTRTVLRIPDAHELISQYTILVDDQKNQKFLMVLRPYQIHAIRKIRQKAAQHEGGFIWHATGSGKTITSFVATKLLAQNAIGVDRTVMVVDRTDLDAQTQDEFTKFASEYHTGQTTGNSVANTLIVGIKNQKQLARNLLSSKNNNTILVTTIQKLSAAMRSAQQESEEKGSNQFEKLRQEHLVFIVDEAHRAVSDEEMKRIKKILPNSTWFGLTGTPIFEANKKQENGTFARTTSQQYGPLLHSYTTKNAMDDGAVLGFQVEYHSLVSEEDQEVIVTQLNKGK
;
A
#
# COMPACT_ATOMS: atom_id res chain seq x y z
N MET A 1 -8.20 24.17 24.16
CA MET A 1 -8.27 24.52 22.72
C MET A 1 -8.47 26.03 22.57
N SER A 2 -7.72 26.70 21.69
CA SER A 2 -7.92 28.12 21.42
C SER A 2 -9.14 28.32 20.51
N HIS A 3 -9.74 29.53 20.51
CA HIS A 3 -10.87 29.85 19.63
C HIS A 3 -10.55 29.58 18.14
N SER A 4 -9.31 29.85 17.72
CA SER A 4 -8.87 29.61 16.33
C SER A 4 -8.72 28.12 15.99
N GLU A 5 -8.28 27.27 16.92
CA GLU A 5 -8.24 25.81 16.73
C GLU A 5 -9.64 25.24 16.59
N GLN A 6 -10.58 25.71 17.42
CA GLN A 6 -11.98 25.28 17.34
C GLN A 6 -12.66 25.68 16.02
N MET A 7 -12.31 26.86 15.47
CA MET A 7 -12.81 27.25 14.15
C MET A 7 -12.27 26.33 13.04
N ILE A 8 -10.97 25.99 13.07
CA ILE A 8 -10.37 25.06 12.10
C ILE A 8 -11.03 23.69 12.21
N GLU A 9 -11.21 23.16 13.44
CA GLU A 9 -11.85 21.88 13.69
C GLU A 9 -13.28 21.84 13.15
N ASN A 10 -14.09 22.87 13.42
CA ASN A 10 -15.47 22.95 12.95
C ASN A 10 -15.56 22.99 11.42
N GLN A 11 -14.70 23.78 10.75
CA GLN A 11 -14.64 23.82 9.29
C GLN A 11 -14.18 22.48 8.70
N PHE A 12 -13.19 21.84 9.32
CA PHE A 12 -12.71 20.54 8.91
C PHE A 12 -13.79 19.47 8.98
N ILE A 13 -14.55 19.41 10.09
CA ILE A 13 -15.68 18.49 10.25
C ILE A 13 -16.78 18.80 9.20
N GLN A 14 -17.05 20.07 8.94
CA GLN A 14 -18.02 20.47 7.91
C GLN A 14 -17.61 19.95 6.53
N ILE A 15 -16.33 20.12 6.14
CA ILE A 15 -15.79 19.63 4.86
C ILE A 15 -15.87 18.10 4.80
N LEU A 16 -15.46 17.39 5.84
CA LEU A 16 -15.61 15.92 5.90
C LEU A 16 -17.05 15.48 5.67
N SER A 17 -18.02 16.25 6.15
CA SER A 17 -19.45 15.93 6.05
C SER A 17 -20.09 16.41 4.74
N GLU A 18 -19.35 17.05 3.84
CA GLU A 18 -19.79 17.33 2.47
C GLU A 18 -20.12 16.01 1.74
N LYS A 19 -21.14 16.05 0.87
CA LYS A 19 -21.62 14.85 0.15
C LYS A 19 -20.52 14.13 -0.63
N GLU A 20 -19.59 14.89 -1.16
CA GLU A 20 -18.44 14.40 -1.94
C GLU A 20 -17.44 13.62 -1.09
N ASN A 21 -17.35 13.94 0.23
CA ASN A 21 -16.40 13.31 1.16
C ASN A 21 -17.02 12.14 1.94
N GLN A 22 -18.36 12.10 2.05
CA GLN A 22 -19.16 10.96 2.51
C GLN A 22 -19.02 10.57 4.00
N TRP A 23 -18.51 11.45 4.85
CA TRP A 23 -18.46 11.19 6.30
C TRP A 23 -19.74 11.69 6.99
N THR A 24 -20.23 10.93 7.93
CA THR A 24 -21.37 11.30 8.79
C THR A 24 -20.86 11.83 10.11
N TYR A 25 -21.14 13.09 10.42
CA TYR A 25 -20.75 13.67 11.71
C TYR A 25 -21.61 13.13 12.85
N ARG A 26 -20.96 12.67 13.93
CA ARG A 26 -21.58 12.06 15.11
C ARG A 26 -21.25 12.87 16.38
N PRO A 27 -21.96 13.99 16.62
CA PRO A 27 -21.76 14.83 17.80
C PRO A 27 -22.15 14.15 19.11
N ASP A 28 -22.93 13.09 19.05
CA ASP A 28 -23.42 12.30 20.17
C ASP A 28 -22.36 11.36 20.77
N LEU A 29 -21.32 11.01 20.03
CA LEU A 29 -20.27 10.08 20.47
C LEU A 29 -19.13 10.84 21.14
N LYS A 30 -19.17 11.00 22.48
CA LYS A 30 -18.21 11.79 23.25
C LYS A 30 -17.41 11.00 24.27
N SER A 31 -17.68 9.71 24.47
CA SER A 31 -16.96 8.83 25.38
C SER A 31 -16.58 7.52 24.72
N GLU A 32 -15.60 6.82 25.29
CA GLU A 32 -15.21 5.50 24.81
C GLU A 32 -16.37 4.50 24.86
N GLU A 33 -17.19 4.55 25.92
CA GLU A 33 -18.36 3.67 26.01
C GLU A 33 -19.38 3.97 24.90
N ALA A 34 -19.59 5.24 24.54
CA ALA A 34 -20.46 5.59 23.40
C ALA A 34 -19.92 5.02 22.07
N LEU A 35 -18.58 5.04 21.87
CA LEU A 35 -17.96 4.41 20.69
C LEU A 35 -18.14 2.89 20.70
N TRP A 36 -18.01 2.23 21.86
CA TRP A 36 -18.27 0.79 21.98
C TRP A 36 -19.73 0.43 21.64
N GLN A 37 -20.69 1.21 22.11
CA GLN A 37 -22.10 0.99 21.78
C GLN A 37 -22.39 1.26 20.30
N ASN A 38 -21.74 2.26 19.70
CA ASN A 38 -21.81 2.50 18.26
C ASN A 38 -21.24 1.30 17.47
N PHE A 39 -20.08 0.79 17.85
CA PHE A 39 -19.50 -0.41 17.24
C PHE A 39 -20.42 -1.64 17.37
N ARG A 40 -21.03 -1.84 18.55
CA ARG A 40 -22.04 -2.89 18.74
C ARG A 40 -23.23 -2.74 17.78
N GLY A 41 -23.70 -1.51 17.57
CA GLY A 41 -24.74 -1.21 16.60
C GLY A 41 -24.37 -1.59 15.17
N HIS A 42 -23.13 -1.29 14.76
CA HIS A 42 -22.61 -1.68 13.45
C HIS A 42 -22.45 -3.19 13.32
N LEU A 43 -21.91 -3.88 14.34
CA LEU A 43 -21.83 -5.34 14.34
C LEU A 43 -23.20 -6.00 14.18
N ASN A 44 -24.22 -5.53 14.92
CA ASN A 44 -25.58 -6.02 14.80
C ASN A 44 -26.13 -5.82 13.38
N ARG A 45 -25.95 -4.63 12.81
CA ARG A 45 -26.45 -4.28 11.48
C ARG A 45 -25.77 -5.14 10.38
N ILE A 46 -24.45 -5.28 10.43
CA ILE A 46 -23.69 -5.98 9.40
C ILE A 46 -23.98 -7.50 9.46
N ASN A 47 -24.17 -8.04 10.65
CA ASN A 47 -24.31 -9.46 10.90
C ASN A 47 -25.73 -9.92 11.19
N LEU A 48 -26.74 -9.15 10.82
CA LEU A 48 -28.15 -9.43 11.17
C LEU A 48 -28.58 -10.85 10.79
N ALA A 49 -28.20 -11.30 9.59
CA ALA A 49 -28.50 -12.66 9.13
C ALA A 49 -27.74 -13.75 9.92
N VAL A 50 -26.46 -13.51 10.25
CA VAL A 50 -25.65 -14.44 11.06
C VAL A 50 -26.16 -14.54 12.49
N LEU A 51 -26.68 -13.45 13.00
CA LEU A 51 -27.28 -13.32 14.33
C LEU A 51 -28.76 -13.79 14.36
N GLU A 52 -29.30 -14.30 13.24
CA GLU A 52 -30.69 -14.77 13.14
C GLU A 52 -31.70 -13.70 13.61
N GLU A 53 -31.43 -12.43 13.25
CA GLU A 53 -32.19 -11.24 13.64
C GLU A 53 -32.22 -10.94 15.17
N GLN A 54 -31.43 -11.66 15.96
CA GLN A 54 -31.29 -11.43 17.40
C GLN A 54 -30.05 -10.58 17.67
N LEU A 55 -30.25 -9.42 18.25
CA LEU A 55 -29.16 -8.50 18.59
C LEU A 55 -28.23 -9.11 19.65
N LEU A 56 -26.98 -8.69 19.66
CA LEU A 56 -26.00 -9.08 20.67
C LEU A 56 -26.47 -8.70 22.07
N THR A 57 -26.48 -9.63 23.01
CA THR A 57 -26.71 -9.36 24.43
C THR A 57 -25.52 -8.65 25.06
N ASP A 58 -25.66 -8.10 26.25
CA ASP A 58 -24.55 -7.46 26.99
C ASP A 58 -23.45 -8.46 27.32
N LYS A 59 -23.81 -9.69 27.61
CA LYS A 59 -22.86 -10.77 27.90
C LYS A 59 -22.07 -11.16 26.65
N GLU A 60 -22.74 -11.31 25.53
CA GLU A 60 -22.12 -11.59 24.23
C GLU A 60 -21.20 -10.44 23.78
N PHE A 61 -21.65 -9.19 23.95
CA PHE A 61 -20.83 -8.04 23.60
C PHE A 61 -19.60 -7.91 24.51
N LYS A 62 -19.68 -8.31 25.77
CA LYS A 62 -18.52 -8.40 26.65
C LYS A 62 -17.50 -9.43 26.13
N GLN A 63 -17.94 -10.56 25.59
CA GLN A 63 -17.05 -11.54 24.94
C GLN A 63 -16.39 -10.93 23.69
N VAL A 64 -17.17 -10.18 22.87
CA VAL A 64 -16.63 -9.46 21.72
C VAL A 64 -15.52 -8.49 22.14
N LYS A 65 -15.69 -7.69 23.21
CA LYS A 65 -14.66 -6.79 23.72
C LYS A 65 -13.39 -7.53 24.15
N VAL A 66 -13.51 -8.68 24.79
CA VAL A 66 -12.36 -9.53 25.21
C VAL A 66 -11.60 -10.06 23.99
N GLU A 67 -12.32 -10.61 23.01
CA GLU A 67 -11.71 -11.14 21.79
C GLU A 67 -11.08 -10.01 20.95
N PHE A 68 -11.74 -8.87 20.85
CA PHE A 68 -11.19 -7.66 20.21
C PHE A 68 -9.87 -7.24 20.86
N SER A 69 -9.80 -7.18 22.18
CA SER A 69 -8.56 -6.81 22.90
C SER A 69 -7.42 -7.80 22.61
N ARG A 70 -7.74 -9.09 22.46
CA ARG A 70 -6.75 -10.12 22.08
C ARG A 70 -6.26 -9.90 20.64
N LEU A 71 -7.16 -9.57 19.71
CA LEU A 71 -6.85 -9.37 18.29
C LEU A 71 -6.11 -8.05 18.02
N THR A 72 -6.26 -7.06 18.89
CA THR A 72 -5.73 -5.70 18.71
C THR A 72 -4.69 -5.30 19.75
N GLY A 73 -4.05 -6.27 20.41
CA GLY A 73 -3.12 -6.05 21.53
C GLY A 73 -1.87 -5.21 21.17
N THR A 74 -1.52 -5.10 19.90
CA THR A 74 -0.48 -4.19 19.37
C THR A 74 -0.97 -3.53 18.08
N PRO A 75 -0.40 -2.37 17.68
CA PRO A 75 -0.74 -1.75 16.39
C PRO A 75 -0.56 -2.69 15.19
N PHE A 76 0.46 -3.53 15.21
CA PHE A 76 0.70 -4.55 14.18
C PHE A 76 -0.43 -5.60 14.15
N LEU A 77 -0.79 -6.17 15.29
CA LEU A 77 -1.88 -7.16 15.39
C LEU A 77 -3.22 -6.55 14.99
N ALA A 78 -3.50 -5.31 15.41
CA ALA A 78 -4.71 -4.60 15.02
C ALA A 78 -4.79 -4.43 13.49
N SER A 79 -3.68 -4.05 12.86
CA SER A 79 -3.60 -3.94 11.40
C SER A 79 -3.75 -5.30 10.71
N GLN A 80 -3.14 -6.35 11.24
CA GLN A 80 -3.28 -7.71 10.74
C GLN A 80 -4.73 -8.18 10.82
N TRP A 81 -5.38 -7.94 11.95
CA TRP A 81 -6.80 -8.25 12.13
C TRP A 81 -7.70 -7.49 11.15
N LEU A 82 -7.49 -6.16 10.99
CA LEU A 82 -8.26 -5.35 10.05
C LEU A 82 -8.16 -5.87 8.60
N ARG A 83 -7.04 -6.44 8.21
CA ARG A 83 -6.90 -7.06 6.88
C ARG A 83 -7.64 -8.39 6.77
N GLY A 84 -7.72 -9.10 7.86
CA GLY A 84 -8.49 -10.32 8.00
C GLY A 84 -8.19 -11.41 6.99
N GLU A 85 -8.81 -12.55 7.16
CA GLU A 85 -8.78 -13.61 6.18
C GLU A 85 -9.71 -13.26 5.00
N ASN A 86 -9.21 -13.38 3.79
CA ASN A 86 -9.94 -13.02 2.56
C ASN A 86 -10.41 -11.55 2.49
N GLY A 87 -9.76 -10.65 3.24
CA GLY A 87 -10.08 -9.22 3.23
C GLY A 87 -11.26 -8.84 4.12
N VAL A 88 -11.58 -9.66 5.12
CA VAL A 88 -12.64 -9.39 6.11
C VAL A 88 -12.12 -9.59 7.51
N ALA A 89 -12.14 -8.53 8.34
CA ALA A 89 -11.84 -8.65 9.76
C ALA A 89 -13.05 -9.24 10.49
N GLN A 90 -12.80 -10.26 11.29
CA GLN A 90 -13.84 -11.04 11.94
C GLN A 90 -13.59 -11.19 13.43
N VAL A 91 -14.67 -11.35 14.19
CA VAL A 91 -14.66 -11.67 15.62
C VAL A 91 -15.42 -12.97 15.83
N LEU A 92 -14.79 -13.94 16.46
CA LEU A 92 -15.44 -15.18 16.86
C LEU A 92 -16.24 -14.98 18.14
N LEU A 93 -17.49 -15.42 18.15
CA LEU A 93 -18.40 -15.33 19.27
C LEU A 93 -19.07 -16.67 19.53
N GLU A 94 -19.18 -17.05 20.79
CA GLU A 94 -20.06 -18.13 21.23
C GLU A 94 -21.34 -17.50 21.80
N ARG A 95 -22.48 -17.78 21.13
CA ARG A 95 -23.81 -17.32 21.54
C ARG A 95 -24.24 -17.94 22.86
N GLU A 96 -25.23 -17.35 23.53
CA GLU A 96 -25.75 -17.86 24.80
C GLU A 96 -26.35 -19.26 24.70
N ASP A 97 -26.80 -19.67 23.51
CA ASP A 97 -27.26 -21.01 23.18
C ASP A 97 -26.13 -22.02 22.87
N GLY A 98 -24.85 -21.58 22.95
CA GLY A 98 -23.67 -22.39 22.65
C GLY A 98 -23.28 -22.46 21.17
N LYS A 99 -24.01 -21.80 20.28
CA LYS A 99 -23.69 -21.72 18.84
C LYS A 99 -22.50 -20.79 18.62
N LYS A 100 -21.51 -21.28 17.87
CA LYS A 100 -20.35 -20.44 17.47
C LYS A 100 -20.66 -19.73 16.16
N VAL A 101 -20.52 -18.41 16.16
CA VAL A 101 -20.72 -17.54 14.99
C VAL A 101 -19.49 -16.67 14.78
N THR A 102 -19.27 -16.28 13.53
CA THR A 102 -18.21 -15.37 13.15
C THR A 102 -18.81 -14.07 12.67
N LEU A 103 -18.51 -12.99 13.39
CA LEU A 103 -19.05 -11.65 13.11
C LEU A 103 -18.06 -10.90 12.21
N GLU A 104 -18.54 -10.34 11.12
CA GLU A 104 -17.80 -9.38 10.29
C GLU A 104 -17.77 -8.01 10.99
N ALA A 105 -16.57 -7.40 11.07
CA ALA A 105 -16.38 -6.09 11.68
C ALA A 105 -15.88 -5.03 10.67
N PHE A 106 -14.98 -5.43 9.77
CA PHE A 106 -14.37 -4.52 8.81
C PHE A 106 -14.08 -5.25 7.49
N ARG A 107 -14.18 -4.56 6.38
CA ARG A 107 -14.01 -5.12 5.04
C ARG A 107 -12.99 -4.32 4.24
N ASN A 108 -12.00 -4.99 3.66
CA ASN A 108 -10.98 -4.38 2.79
C ASN A 108 -11.35 -4.41 1.30
N LYS A 109 -12.41 -5.15 0.96
CA LYS A 109 -12.91 -5.29 -0.42
C LYS A 109 -14.26 -4.61 -0.55
N ASP A 110 -14.68 -4.39 -1.79
CA ASP A 110 -15.98 -3.82 -2.12
C ASP A 110 -16.25 -2.47 -1.43
N ILE A 111 -15.20 -1.65 -1.33
CA ILE A 111 -15.23 -0.36 -0.65
C ILE A 111 -16.35 0.53 -1.22
N SER A 112 -16.55 0.51 -2.53
CA SER A 112 -17.61 1.26 -3.21
C SER A 112 -18.99 0.61 -3.11
N GLY A 113 -19.10 -0.58 -2.50
CA GLY A 113 -20.36 -1.36 -2.44
C GLY A 113 -21.38 -0.90 -1.40
N GLY A 114 -21.10 0.14 -0.61
CA GLY A 114 -22.05 0.73 0.34
C GLY A 114 -22.32 -0.11 1.60
N THR A 115 -21.51 -1.12 1.90
CA THR A 115 -21.66 -1.98 3.09
C THR A 115 -21.03 -1.38 4.35
N SER A 116 -20.05 -0.50 4.20
CA SER A 116 -19.37 0.19 5.30
C SER A 116 -20.03 1.51 5.64
N SER A 117 -20.01 1.86 6.93
CA SER A 117 -20.41 3.18 7.44
C SER A 117 -19.17 4.00 7.76
N TYR A 118 -19.24 5.29 7.45
CA TYR A 118 -18.15 6.25 7.61
C TYR A 118 -18.61 7.37 8.53
N GLU A 119 -17.96 7.52 9.67
CA GLU A 119 -18.37 8.45 10.71
C GLU A 119 -17.18 9.31 11.15
N VAL A 120 -17.44 10.58 11.49
CA VAL A 120 -16.47 11.48 12.10
C VAL A 120 -16.93 11.86 13.50
N VAL A 121 -16.01 11.73 14.45
CA VAL A 121 -16.18 12.12 15.85
C VAL A 121 -15.09 13.10 16.26
N HIS A 122 -15.37 13.91 17.25
CA HIS A 122 -14.40 14.85 17.79
C HIS A 122 -14.52 14.98 19.30
N GLN A 123 -13.40 15.38 19.93
CA GLN A 123 -13.34 15.66 21.37
C GLN A 123 -13.81 14.48 22.21
N VAL A 124 -13.49 13.24 21.77
CA VAL A 124 -13.80 12.02 22.52
C VAL A 124 -12.81 11.84 23.65
N VAL A 125 -13.31 11.48 24.82
CA VAL A 125 -12.49 11.16 26.01
C VAL A 125 -12.42 9.65 26.17
N PRO A 126 -11.24 9.03 25.98
CA PRO A 126 -11.06 7.60 26.27
C PRO A 126 -11.00 7.33 27.77
N ASP A 127 -11.60 6.22 28.21
CA ASP A 127 -11.61 5.81 29.63
C ASP A 127 -10.22 5.37 30.11
N SER A 128 -9.38 4.90 29.20
CA SER A 128 -8.04 4.36 29.47
C SER A 128 -6.93 5.41 29.58
N SER A 129 -7.24 6.65 29.26
CA SER A 129 -6.25 7.73 29.13
C SER A 129 -6.34 8.71 30.30
N ARG A 130 -5.18 9.22 30.71
CA ARG A 130 -5.08 10.38 31.63
C ARG A 130 -5.19 11.71 30.90
N VAL A 131 -5.40 11.67 29.62
CA VAL A 131 -5.39 12.82 28.69
C VAL A 131 -6.79 13.35 28.51
N ASP A 132 -6.90 14.65 28.31
CA ASP A 132 -8.18 15.34 28.24
C ASP A 132 -9.09 14.84 27.12
N ARG A 133 -8.64 14.87 25.85
CA ARG A 133 -9.44 14.45 24.67
C ARG A 133 -8.65 14.60 23.39
N GLY A 134 -8.91 13.72 22.42
CA GLY A 134 -8.35 13.83 21.08
C GLY A 134 -9.19 14.76 20.18
N ASP A 135 -8.55 15.43 19.22
CA ASP A 135 -9.25 16.41 18.39
C ASP A 135 -10.30 15.73 17.48
N VAL A 136 -9.91 15.04 16.43
CA VAL A 136 -10.84 14.41 15.48
C VAL A 136 -10.42 12.97 15.20
N SER A 137 -11.41 12.07 15.09
CA SER A 137 -11.18 10.69 14.66
C SER A 137 -12.18 10.27 13.60
N LEU A 138 -11.69 9.53 12.59
CA LEU A 138 -12.50 8.97 11.52
C LEU A 138 -12.73 7.48 11.79
N LEU A 139 -13.99 7.07 11.74
CA LEU A 139 -14.42 5.72 12.07
C LEU A 139 -14.97 5.01 10.83
N ILE A 140 -14.62 3.76 10.68
CA ILE A 140 -15.23 2.86 9.70
C ILE A 140 -15.94 1.75 10.47
N ASN A 141 -17.24 1.62 10.27
CA ASN A 141 -18.10 0.69 11.03
C ASN A 141 -17.95 0.86 12.57
N GLY A 142 -17.80 2.10 13.04
CA GLY A 142 -17.63 2.42 14.45
C GLY A 142 -16.20 2.23 14.99
N LEU A 143 -15.26 1.71 14.20
CA LEU A 143 -13.84 1.52 14.58
C LEU A 143 -13.03 2.76 14.26
N PRO A 144 -12.34 3.41 15.21
CA PRO A 144 -11.42 4.51 14.95
C PRO A 144 -10.22 4.05 14.11
N ILE A 145 -10.08 4.57 12.88
CA ILE A 145 -9.05 4.14 11.92
C ILE A 145 -8.00 5.22 11.67
N ILE A 146 -8.43 6.48 11.63
CA ILE A 146 -7.55 7.63 11.43
C ILE A 146 -7.76 8.60 12.59
N HIS A 147 -6.67 9.06 13.18
CA HIS A 147 -6.71 10.11 14.20
C HIS A 147 -6.03 11.38 13.68
N ILE A 148 -6.65 12.52 13.90
CA ILE A 148 -6.22 13.81 13.40
C ILE A 148 -6.02 14.74 14.60
N GLU A 149 -4.83 15.33 14.72
CA GLU A 149 -4.49 16.32 15.74
C GLU A 149 -4.24 17.67 15.07
N LEU A 150 -4.91 18.69 15.58
CA LEU A 150 -4.95 20.04 15.00
C LEU A 150 -4.24 21.05 15.91
N LYS A 151 -3.61 22.03 15.30
CA LYS A 151 -3.07 23.21 15.97
C LYS A 151 -3.51 24.47 15.24
N LYS A 152 -3.49 25.59 15.94
CA LYS A 152 -3.80 26.89 15.32
C LYS A 152 -2.80 27.21 14.20
N GLU A 153 -3.27 27.88 13.17
CA GLU A 153 -2.48 28.27 12.01
C GLU A 153 -1.22 29.08 12.38
N SER A 154 -1.34 29.97 13.37
CA SER A 154 -0.23 30.80 13.84
C SER A 154 0.77 30.09 14.77
N ALA A 155 0.59 28.78 15.04
CA ALA A 155 1.51 28.05 15.90
C ALA A 155 2.85 27.85 15.19
N LYS A 156 3.93 28.34 15.80
CA LYS A 156 5.29 28.06 15.32
C LYS A 156 5.53 26.54 15.39
N ASP A 157 5.96 25.96 14.28
CA ASP A 157 6.13 24.51 14.16
C ASP A 157 4.87 23.71 14.58
N GLY A 158 3.68 24.21 14.21
CA GLY A 158 2.40 23.70 14.72
C GLY A 158 2.17 22.23 14.44
N PHE A 159 2.56 21.70 13.27
CA PHE A 159 2.45 20.27 12.98
C PHE A 159 3.36 19.44 13.90
N MET A 160 4.55 19.94 14.29
CA MET A 160 5.39 19.24 15.26
C MET A 160 4.81 19.27 16.67
N GLN A 161 4.12 20.34 17.05
CA GLN A 161 3.38 20.38 18.32
C GLN A 161 2.25 19.33 18.33
N ALA A 162 1.51 19.19 17.21
CA ALA A 162 0.53 18.15 17.04
C ALA A 162 1.16 16.74 17.13
N TYR A 163 2.33 16.56 16.51
CA TYR A 163 3.08 15.29 16.59
C TYR A 163 3.44 14.90 18.03
N TYR A 164 4.01 15.84 18.79
CA TYR A 164 4.36 15.56 20.20
C TYR A 164 3.13 15.38 21.08
N GLN A 165 2.00 15.94 20.70
CA GLN A 165 0.75 15.70 21.43
C GLN A 165 0.25 14.28 21.17
N ILE A 166 0.25 13.79 19.94
CA ILE A 166 -0.06 12.38 19.61
C ILE A 166 0.89 11.44 20.36
N GLN A 167 2.19 11.74 20.39
CA GLN A 167 3.15 10.94 21.15
C GLN A 167 2.76 10.83 22.63
N ARG A 168 2.44 11.94 23.28
CA ARG A 168 1.98 11.94 24.69
C ARG A 168 0.70 11.12 24.87
N TYR A 169 -0.27 11.28 23.95
CA TYR A 169 -1.50 10.49 23.96
C TYR A 169 -1.22 8.98 23.91
N ALA A 170 -0.28 8.57 23.07
CA ALA A 170 0.12 7.18 22.96
C ALA A 170 0.75 6.67 24.26
N GLU A 171 1.70 7.40 24.85
CA GLU A 171 2.35 7.08 26.12
C GLU A 171 1.34 7.01 27.28
N ASP A 172 0.35 7.89 27.30
CA ASP A 172 -0.73 7.94 28.30
C ASP A 172 -1.85 6.90 28.07
N GLY A 173 -1.76 6.11 26.99
CA GLY A 173 -2.66 4.99 26.71
C GLY A 173 -3.93 5.37 25.94
N PHE A 174 -4.00 6.52 25.30
CA PHE A 174 -5.15 6.94 24.49
C PHE A 174 -5.50 5.93 23.39
N PHE A 175 -4.50 5.35 22.74
CA PHE A 175 -4.69 4.40 21.63
C PHE A 175 -4.87 2.95 22.10
N LYS A 176 -5.46 2.74 23.26
CA LYS A 176 -5.91 1.44 23.78
C LYS A 176 -7.44 1.28 23.58
N GLY A 177 -7.99 0.19 24.06
CA GLY A 177 -9.42 -0.09 23.95
C GLY A 177 -9.87 -0.05 22.49
N ILE A 178 -10.97 0.64 22.18
CA ILE A 178 -11.49 0.74 20.81
C ILE A 178 -10.53 1.50 19.87
N TYR A 179 -9.73 2.42 20.39
CA TYR A 179 -8.72 3.16 19.62
C TYR A 179 -7.50 2.32 19.20
N ALA A 180 -7.40 1.08 19.65
CA ALA A 180 -6.33 0.17 19.23
C ALA A 180 -6.30 -0.06 17.70
N THR A 181 -7.42 0.14 17.02
CA THR A 181 -7.55 0.03 15.56
C THR A 181 -7.04 1.23 14.76
N THR A 182 -6.62 2.31 15.42
CA THR A 182 -6.06 3.47 14.72
C THR A 182 -4.78 3.08 13.96
N GLN A 183 -4.75 3.34 12.65
CA GLN A 183 -3.67 2.96 11.74
C GLN A 183 -2.87 4.14 11.23
N ILE A 184 -3.54 5.26 10.97
CA ILE A 184 -2.95 6.48 10.38
C ILE A 184 -3.15 7.63 11.35
N MET A 185 -2.09 8.40 11.51
CA MET A 185 -2.07 9.66 12.23
C MET A 185 -1.94 10.81 11.24
N VAL A 186 -2.73 11.85 11.40
CA VAL A 186 -2.66 13.09 10.64
C VAL A 186 -2.38 14.23 11.62
N ILE A 187 -1.44 15.08 11.28
CA ILE A 187 -1.05 16.26 12.05
C ILE A 187 -1.14 17.50 11.18
N SER A 188 -1.75 18.55 11.69
CA SER A 188 -1.95 19.76 10.89
C SER A 188 -2.03 21.03 11.76
N ASN A 189 -1.52 22.13 11.19
CA ASN A 189 -1.82 23.48 11.65
C ASN A 189 -2.63 24.26 10.61
N LYS A 190 -3.42 23.57 9.79
CA LYS A 190 -4.18 24.02 8.63
C LYS A 190 -3.33 24.21 7.37
N VAL A 191 -2.18 24.89 7.42
CA VAL A 191 -1.34 25.23 6.24
C VAL A 191 -0.23 24.21 5.97
N ASP A 192 0.14 23.40 6.95
CA ASP A 192 1.05 22.25 6.78
C ASP A 192 0.40 21.01 7.39
N THR A 193 0.00 20.08 6.54
CA THR A 193 -0.65 18.82 6.89
C THR A 193 0.24 17.67 6.51
N ARG A 194 0.52 16.79 7.47
CA ARG A 194 1.32 15.59 7.27
C ARG A 194 0.62 14.38 7.85
N TYR A 195 0.99 13.21 7.35
CA TYR A 195 0.46 11.95 7.83
C TYR A 195 1.57 10.90 7.95
N PHE A 196 1.31 9.91 8.80
CA PHE A 196 2.22 8.80 9.03
C PHE A 196 1.46 7.58 9.57
N ALA A 197 2.04 6.39 9.40
CA ALA A 197 1.49 5.18 10.01
C ALA A 197 1.76 5.17 11.52
N ARG A 198 0.81 4.67 12.32
CA ARG A 198 1.02 4.49 13.76
C ARG A 198 2.26 3.61 14.00
N PRO A 199 3.15 3.99 14.94
CA PRO A 199 4.30 3.19 15.32
C PRO A 199 3.92 1.79 15.81
N SER A 200 4.86 0.86 15.84
CA SER A 200 4.66 -0.51 16.36
C SER A 200 4.36 -0.55 17.86
N GLU A 201 4.78 0.48 18.58
CA GLU A 201 4.65 0.61 20.03
C GLU A 201 4.29 2.06 20.39
N ASP A 202 3.56 2.22 21.48
CA ASP A 202 3.17 3.52 21.99
C ASP A 202 4.24 4.07 22.96
N THR A 203 5.50 4.17 22.48
CA THR A 203 6.65 4.66 23.26
C THR A 203 7.32 5.86 22.59
N ALA A 204 7.99 6.70 23.40
CA ALA A 204 8.72 7.87 22.90
C ALA A 204 9.76 7.50 21.83
N GLU A 205 10.47 6.38 22.01
CA GLU A 205 11.50 5.90 21.09
C GLU A 205 10.89 5.47 19.76
N ALA A 206 9.74 4.78 19.77
CA ALA A 206 9.03 4.38 18.56
C ALA A 206 8.56 5.59 17.76
N TYR A 207 7.98 6.58 18.44
CA TYR A 207 7.60 7.86 17.81
C TYR A 207 8.83 8.63 17.32
N ALA A 208 9.92 8.71 18.06
CA ALA A 208 11.14 9.40 17.61
C ALA A 208 11.66 8.84 16.26
N ARG A 209 11.56 7.52 16.06
CA ARG A 209 11.93 6.88 14.79
C ARG A 209 11.00 7.25 13.63
N MET A 210 9.73 7.60 13.91
CA MET A 210 8.74 7.94 12.87
C MET A 210 8.89 9.34 12.30
N LYS A 211 9.63 10.26 12.94
CA LYS A 211 9.79 11.65 12.46
C LYS A 211 10.24 11.75 11.01
N LYS A 212 11.09 10.86 10.55
CA LYS A 212 11.57 10.79 9.16
C LYS A 212 10.51 10.30 8.16
N PHE A 213 9.36 9.85 8.64
CA PHE A 213 8.25 9.34 7.82
C PHE A 213 7.01 10.25 7.90
N LEU A 214 7.17 11.50 8.28
CA LEU A 214 6.13 12.51 8.24
C LEU A 214 6.02 13.07 6.82
N PHE A 215 5.00 12.66 6.07
CA PHE A 215 4.86 13.02 4.67
C PHE A 215 3.74 14.04 4.46
N ASN A 216 3.99 15.03 3.57
CA ASN A 216 2.90 15.73 2.92
C ASN A 216 2.33 14.85 1.81
N TRP A 217 1.04 15.02 1.52
CA TRP A 217 0.49 14.44 0.31
C TRP A 217 1.01 15.17 -0.92
N ARG A 218 1.10 14.44 -2.04
CA ARG A 218 1.46 15.02 -3.34
C ARG A 218 0.46 14.57 -4.40
N THR A 219 0.19 15.47 -5.36
CA THR A 219 -0.60 15.14 -6.55
C THR A 219 0.15 14.20 -7.48
N GLU A 220 -0.52 13.72 -8.54
CA GLU A 220 0.12 12.93 -9.59
C GLU A 220 1.30 13.65 -10.26
N ASP A 221 1.24 14.99 -10.33
CA ASP A 221 2.30 15.85 -10.88
C ASP A 221 3.35 16.27 -9.83
N ASN A 222 3.40 15.57 -8.70
CA ASN A 222 4.31 15.80 -7.58
C ASN A 222 4.19 17.19 -6.90
N GLN A 223 3.04 17.87 -7.02
CA GLN A 223 2.77 19.11 -6.30
C GLN A 223 2.37 18.81 -4.85
N THR A 224 2.91 19.57 -3.90
CA THR A 224 2.60 19.39 -2.48
C THR A 224 1.18 19.85 -2.16
N VAL A 225 0.42 19.00 -1.46
CA VAL A 225 -0.89 19.32 -0.88
C VAL A 225 -0.68 19.51 0.62
N SER A 226 -0.46 20.75 1.04
CA SER A 226 -0.18 21.08 2.45
C SER A 226 -1.38 21.63 3.21
N ASP A 227 -2.34 22.29 2.54
CA ASP A 227 -3.56 22.77 3.19
C ASP A 227 -4.42 21.61 3.68
N LEU A 228 -4.95 21.71 4.90
CA LEU A 228 -5.78 20.67 5.54
C LEU A 228 -7.06 20.37 4.74
N PHE A 229 -7.68 21.40 4.19
CA PHE A 229 -8.95 21.25 3.50
C PHE A 229 -8.78 20.61 2.12
N ASP A 230 -7.68 20.95 1.43
CA ASP A 230 -7.30 20.29 0.18
C ASP A 230 -6.89 18.84 0.42
N PHE A 231 -6.13 18.58 1.50
CA PHE A 231 -5.81 17.23 1.93
C PHE A 231 -7.08 16.41 2.22
N THR A 232 -8.06 17.02 2.88
CA THR A 232 -9.34 16.38 3.18
C THR A 232 -10.07 15.94 1.92
N ARG A 233 -10.20 16.84 0.94
CA ARG A 233 -10.88 16.55 -0.33
C ARG A 233 -10.13 15.57 -1.22
N THR A 234 -8.82 15.41 -1.02
CA THR A 234 -7.98 14.55 -1.86
C THR A 234 -7.73 13.18 -1.24
N VAL A 235 -7.52 13.12 0.08
CA VAL A 235 -7.04 11.92 0.78
C VAL A 235 -8.07 11.35 1.74
N LEU A 236 -8.78 12.23 2.47
CA LEU A 236 -9.71 11.77 3.50
C LEU A 236 -11.13 11.53 2.98
N ARG A 237 -11.44 11.85 1.74
CA ARG A 237 -12.71 11.49 1.13
C ARG A 237 -12.83 9.97 0.94
N ILE A 238 -14.04 9.46 0.83
CA ILE A 238 -14.31 8.07 0.48
C ILE A 238 -14.42 7.94 -1.06
N PRO A 239 -13.76 6.94 -1.67
CA PRO A 239 -13.14 5.76 -1.06
C PRO A 239 -11.67 5.91 -0.66
N ASP A 240 -10.99 7.04 -0.95
CA ASP A 240 -9.54 7.21 -0.83
C ASP A 240 -9.02 6.92 0.60
N ALA A 241 -9.70 7.41 1.63
CA ALA A 241 -9.34 7.15 3.03
C ALA A 241 -9.42 5.67 3.40
N HIS A 242 -10.44 4.96 2.92
CA HIS A 242 -10.58 3.52 3.17
C HIS A 242 -9.50 2.73 2.41
N GLU A 243 -9.21 3.08 1.15
CA GLU A 243 -8.11 2.47 0.39
C GLU A 243 -6.75 2.71 1.04
N LEU A 244 -6.51 3.90 1.60
CA LEU A 244 -5.26 4.21 2.31
C LEU A 244 -4.99 3.21 3.43
N ILE A 245 -6.02 2.86 4.19
CA ILE A 245 -5.93 1.88 5.27
C ILE A 245 -5.81 0.45 4.74
N SER A 246 -6.70 0.07 3.84
CA SER A 246 -6.88 -1.33 3.43
C SER A 246 -5.87 -1.80 2.38
N GLN A 247 -5.40 -0.90 1.50
CA GLN A 247 -4.59 -1.24 0.34
C GLN A 247 -3.18 -0.65 0.38
N TYR A 248 -3.01 0.55 0.98
CA TYR A 248 -1.76 1.31 0.93
C TYR A 248 -1.04 1.45 2.27
N THR A 249 -1.59 0.92 3.35
CA THR A 249 -0.87 0.69 4.61
C THR A 249 -0.42 -0.77 4.65
N ILE A 250 0.87 -1.01 4.86
CA ILE A 250 1.50 -2.31 4.70
C ILE A 250 2.05 -2.78 6.03
N LEU A 251 1.84 -4.07 6.32
CA LEU A 251 2.49 -4.77 7.42
C LEU A 251 3.90 -5.19 6.99
N VAL A 252 4.90 -4.78 7.73
CA VAL A 252 6.28 -5.21 7.53
C VAL A 252 6.68 -6.08 8.71
N ASP A 253 7.00 -7.34 8.44
CA ASP A 253 7.57 -8.29 9.41
C ASP A 253 9.03 -8.54 9.04
N ASP A 254 9.93 -7.75 9.61
CA ASP A 254 11.35 -8.03 9.50
C ASP A 254 11.72 -9.14 10.49
N GLN A 255 11.79 -10.37 9.99
CA GLN A 255 12.10 -11.57 10.79
C GLN A 255 13.31 -11.42 11.71
N LYS A 256 14.17 -10.44 11.44
CA LYS A 256 15.37 -10.20 12.25
C LYS A 256 15.14 -9.29 13.45
N ASN A 257 14.20 -8.32 13.40
CA ASN A 257 14.12 -7.34 14.49
C ASN A 257 12.80 -6.59 14.72
N GLN A 258 11.91 -6.33 13.75
CA GLN A 258 10.78 -5.42 14.02
C GLN A 258 9.54 -5.70 13.16
N LYS A 259 8.39 -5.68 13.82
CA LYS A 259 7.07 -5.65 13.16
C LYS A 259 6.54 -4.23 13.21
N PHE A 260 6.23 -3.64 12.07
CA PHE A 260 5.73 -2.27 12.01
C PHE A 260 4.78 -2.03 10.85
N LEU A 261 4.06 -0.91 10.92
CA LEU A 261 3.20 -0.42 9.86
C LEU A 261 3.97 0.58 9.00
N MET A 262 3.73 0.53 7.69
CA MET A 262 4.23 1.48 6.74
C MET A 262 3.11 1.93 5.82
N VAL A 263 2.85 3.22 5.74
CA VAL A 263 1.98 3.78 4.71
C VAL A 263 2.81 4.13 3.48
N LEU A 264 2.32 3.76 2.31
CA LEU A 264 2.98 4.09 1.04
C LEU A 264 3.02 5.60 0.82
N ARG A 265 4.07 6.05 0.16
CA ARG A 265 4.21 7.45 -0.24
C ARG A 265 3.27 7.77 -1.40
N PRO A 266 2.83 9.03 -1.56
CA PRO A 266 1.86 9.42 -2.58
C PRO A 266 2.22 8.97 -3.99
N TYR A 267 3.48 9.18 -4.42
CA TYR A 267 3.93 8.78 -5.75
C TYR A 267 3.84 7.25 -6.00
N GLN A 268 4.02 6.44 -4.96
CA GLN A 268 3.84 4.98 -5.04
C GLN A 268 2.36 4.64 -5.24
N ILE A 269 1.48 5.31 -4.49
CA ILE A 269 0.03 5.13 -4.60
C ILE A 269 -0.46 5.52 -6.00
N HIS A 270 -0.03 6.68 -6.51
CA HIS A 270 -0.39 7.11 -7.86
C HIS A 270 0.09 6.14 -8.93
N ALA A 271 1.33 5.67 -8.85
CA ALA A 271 1.87 4.67 -9.76
C ALA A 271 1.03 3.37 -9.74
N ILE A 272 0.68 2.87 -8.56
CA ILE A 272 -0.14 1.66 -8.41
C ILE A 272 -1.54 1.87 -8.98
N ARG A 273 -2.17 3.01 -8.73
CA ARG A 273 -3.49 3.36 -9.31
C ARG A 273 -3.45 3.38 -10.83
N LYS A 274 -2.40 3.98 -11.43
CA LYS A 274 -2.21 3.99 -12.90
C LYS A 274 -2.02 2.59 -13.47
N ILE A 275 -1.21 1.75 -12.83
CA ILE A 275 -1.03 0.35 -13.24
C ILE A 275 -2.37 -0.39 -13.22
N ARG A 276 -3.14 -0.28 -12.13
CA ARG A 276 -4.46 -0.94 -12.01
C ARG A 276 -5.44 -0.46 -13.06
N GLN A 277 -5.51 0.85 -13.29
CA GLN A 277 -6.37 1.45 -14.29
C GLN A 277 -6.02 0.93 -15.70
N LYS A 278 -4.73 0.91 -16.06
CA LYS A 278 -4.27 0.47 -17.36
C LYS A 278 -4.40 -1.04 -17.55
N ALA A 279 -4.19 -1.83 -16.52
CA ALA A 279 -4.43 -3.27 -16.54
C ALA A 279 -5.90 -3.59 -16.88
N ALA A 280 -6.85 -2.89 -16.27
CA ALA A 280 -8.27 -3.05 -16.58
C ALA A 280 -8.64 -2.66 -18.04
N GLN A 281 -7.81 -1.85 -18.68
CA GLN A 281 -7.95 -1.45 -20.10
C GLN A 281 -7.16 -2.37 -21.05
N HIS A 282 -6.45 -3.38 -20.55
CA HIS A 282 -5.49 -4.22 -21.28
C HIS A 282 -4.35 -3.41 -21.94
N GLU A 283 -3.99 -2.27 -21.34
CA GLU A 283 -2.93 -1.39 -21.81
C GLU A 283 -1.73 -1.45 -20.88
N GLY A 284 -0.54 -1.64 -21.46
CA GLY A 284 0.72 -1.61 -20.73
C GLY A 284 1.29 -0.21 -20.55
N GLY A 285 2.44 -0.13 -19.88
CA GLY A 285 3.17 1.11 -19.70
C GLY A 285 4.36 0.96 -18.76
N PHE A 286 5.03 2.07 -18.44
CA PHE A 286 6.13 2.01 -17.49
C PHE A 286 6.06 3.13 -16.45
N ILE A 287 6.70 2.87 -15.32
CA ILE A 287 6.86 3.76 -14.19
C ILE A 287 8.34 4.15 -14.09
N TRP A 288 8.60 5.44 -14.06
CA TRP A 288 9.95 5.97 -13.85
C TRP A 288 10.09 6.50 -12.43
N HIS A 289 10.60 5.68 -11.54
CA HIS A 289 10.89 6.08 -10.17
C HIS A 289 12.40 6.00 -9.89
N ALA A 290 12.95 7.04 -9.26
CA ALA A 290 14.36 7.13 -8.91
C ALA A 290 14.87 5.90 -8.14
N THR A 291 16.15 5.60 -8.27
CA THR A 291 16.79 4.54 -7.48
C THR A 291 16.69 4.89 -5.98
N GLY A 292 16.38 3.90 -5.15
CA GLY A 292 16.19 4.10 -3.71
C GLY A 292 14.79 4.64 -3.32
N SER A 293 13.88 4.88 -4.27
CA SER A 293 12.52 5.35 -3.99
C SER A 293 11.54 4.25 -3.57
N GLY A 294 11.98 3.00 -3.41
CA GLY A 294 11.12 1.87 -3.03
C GLY A 294 10.33 1.28 -4.21
N LYS A 295 10.92 1.16 -5.39
CA LYS A 295 10.30 0.52 -6.57
C LYS A 295 9.85 -0.91 -6.27
N THR A 296 10.66 -1.68 -5.56
CA THR A 296 10.37 -3.09 -5.21
C THR A 296 9.08 -3.22 -4.40
N ILE A 297 8.85 -2.34 -3.41
CA ILE A 297 7.59 -2.36 -2.66
C ILE A 297 6.42 -1.86 -3.52
N THR A 298 6.64 -0.90 -4.41
CA THR A 298 5.61 -0.42 -5.34
C THR A 298 5.19 -1.53 -6.29
N SER A 299 6.14 -2.25 -6.91
CA SER A 299 5.88 -3.39 -7.79
C SER A 299 5.20 -4.54 -7.06
N PHE A 300 5.62 -4.83 -5.84
CA PHE A 300 5.00 -5.85 -5.00
C PHE A 300 3.52 -5.53 -4.70
N VAL A 301 3.24 -4.30 -4.22
CA VAL A 301 1.86 -3.91 -3.88
C VAL A 301 0.98 -3.82 -5.13
N ALA A 302 1.49 -3.31 -6.25
CA ALA A 302 0.77 -3.33 -7.52
C ALA A 302 0.38 -4.76 -7.91
N THR A 303 1.34 -5.70 -7.86
CA THR A 303 1.13 -7.11 -8.17
C THR A 303 0.08 -7.74 -7.25
N LYS A 304 0.18 -7.47 -5.94
CA LYS A 304 -0.77 -7.95 -4.93
C LYS A 304 -2.20 -7.48 -5.21
N LEU A 305 -2.37 -6.18 -5.43
CA LEU A 305 -3.70 -5.60 -5.66
C LEU A 305 -4.31 -6.06 -6.98
N LEU A 306 -3.50 -6.30 -8.01
CA LEU A 306 -3.95 -6.90 -9.26
C LEU A 306 -4.39 -8.35 -9.06
N ALA A 307 -3.63 -9.14 -8.31
CA ALA A 307 -3.98 -10.53 -8.04
C ALA A 307 -5.25 -10.69 -7.19
N GLN A 308 -5.53 -9.76 -6.29
CA GLN A 308 -6.62 -9.89 -5.33
C GLN A 308 -7.90 -9.16 -5.71
N ASN A 309 -7.78 -8.00 -6.36
CA ASN A 309 -8.87 -7.04 -6.48
C ASN A 309 -9.10 -6.50 -7.90
N ALA A 310 -8.36 -6.96 -8.92
CA ALA A 310 -8.50 -6.44 -10.26
C ALA A 310 -9.58 -7.16 -11.05
N ILE A 311 -10.56 -6.40 -11.54
CA ILE A 311 -11.58 -6.91 -12.46
C ILE A 311 -10.92 -7.15 -13.83
N GLY A 312 -11.14 -8.34 -14.41
CA GLY A 312 -10.63 -8.68 -15.73
C GLY A 312 -9.14 -9.07 -15.78
N VAL A 313 -8.51 -9.33 -14.65
CA VAL A 313 -7.16 -9.91 -14.55
C VAL A 313 -7.26 -11.33 -14.02
N ASP A 314 -6.84 -12.31 -14.83
CA ASP A 314 -6.90 -13.71 -14.44
C ASP A 314 -5.69 -14.14 -13.63
N ARG A 315 -4.51 -13.62 -13.98
CA ARG A 315 -3.25 -13.94 -13.27
C ARG A 315 -2.28 -12.78 -13.25
N THR A 316 -1.48 -12.74 -12.20
CA THR A 316 -0.43 -11.74 -12.07
C THR A 316 0.92 -12.40 -11.84
N VAL A 317 1.92 -11.98 -12.61
CA VAL A 317 3.28 -12.49 -12.57
C VAL A 317 4.25 -11.35 -12.32
N MET A 318 5.04 -11.46 -11.28
CA MET A 318 6.13 -10.53 -11.01
C MET A 318 7.43 -11.07 -11.60
N VAL A 319 8.04 -10.29 -12.47
CA VAL A 319 9.32 -10.61 -13.12
C VAL A 319 10.40 -9.75 -12.50
N VAL A 320 11.43 -10.39 -11.97
CA VAL A 320 12.57 -9.74 -11.33
C VAL A 320 13.86 -10.06 -12.06
N ASP A 321 14.90 -9.25 -11.84
CA ASP A 321 16.22 -9.50 -12.42
C ASP A 321 16.81 -10.81 -11.84
N ARG A 322 17.67 -11.43 -12.61
CA ARG A 322 18.33 -12.70 -12.27
C ARG A 322 19.23 -12.57 -11.04
N THR A 323 19.87 -11.40 -10.88
CA THR A 323 20.76 -11.09 -9.74
C THR A 323 19.99 -10.83 -8.45
N ASP A 324 18.75 -10.37 -8.56
CA ASP A 324 17.91 -10.02 -7.41
C ASP A 324 17.07 -11.20 -6.88
N LEU A 325 17.09 -12.36 -7.58
CA LEU A 325 16.35 -13.56 -7.15
C LEU A 325 17.08 -14.36 -6.05
N ASP A 326 18.29 -13.92 -5.67
CA ASP A 326 19.00 -14.47 -4.51
C ASP A 326 18.33 -14.02 -3.20
N ALA A 327 18.64 -14.70 -2.11
CA ALA A 327 17.99 -14.69 -0.80
C ALA A 327 17.41 -13.34 -0.31
N GLN A 328 17.98 -12.20 -0.72
CA GLN A 328 17.52 -10.87 -0.30
C GLN A 328 16.13 -10.49 -0.83
N THR A 329 15.85 -10.75 -2.10
CA THR A 329 14.54 -10.38 -2.70
C THR A 329 13.43 -11.32 -2.20
N GLN A 330 13.73 -12.60 -1.99
CA GLN A 330 12.78 -13.52 -1.35
C GLN A 330 12.49 -13.10 0.10
N ASP A 331 13.51 -12.65 0.83
CA ASP A 331 13.36 -12.14 2.19
C ASP A 331 12.53 -10.84 2.22
N GLU A 332 12.75 -9.91 1.28
CA GLU A 332 11.95 -8.68 1.17
C GLU A 332 10.48 -8.98 0.85
N PHE A 333 10.22 -9.86 -0.11
CA PHE A 333 8.84 -10.25 -0.41
C PHE A 333 8.18 -10.99 0.75
N THR A 334 8.92 -11.83 1.46
CA THR A 334 8.42 -12.53 2.64
C THR A 334 8.07 -11.55 3.77
N LYS A 335 8.86 -10.49 3.95
CA LYS A 335 8.54 -9.42 4.91
C LYS A 335 7.23 -8.72 4.62
N PHE A 336 6.93 -8.48 3.35
CA PHE A 336 5.68 -7.82 2.91
C PHE A 336 4.49 -8.79 2.79
N ALA A 337 4.75 -10.08 2.70
CA ALA A 337 3.72 -11.12 2.63
C ALA A 337 3.24 -11.61 4.00
N SER A 338 3.85 -11.15 5.09
CA SER A 338 3.54 -11.57 6.46
C SER A 338 2.09 -11.29 6.89
N GLU A 339 1.38 -10.45 6.14
CA GLU A 339 -0.06 -10.22 6.32
C GLU A 339 -0.90 -11.52 6.25
N TYR A 340 -0.36 -12.58 5.67
CA TYR A 340 -1.08 -13.84 5.39
C TYR A 340 -0.68 -15.01 6.31
N HIS A 341 0.28 -14.79 7.20
CA HIS A 341 0.65 -15.78 8.21
C HIS A 341 -0.13 -15.54 9.51
N THR A 342 -1.45 -15.69 9.49
CA THR A 342 -2.20 -15.84 10.73
C THR A 342 -1.85 -17.20 11.34
N GLY A 343 -0.98 -17.18 12.34
CA GLY A 343 -0.57 -18.37 13.08
C GLY A 343 -1.74 -18.96 13.83
N GLN A 344 -2.37 -19.94 13.23
CA GLN A 344 -3.01 -21.12 13.84
C GLN A 344 -3.32 -22.12 12.73
N THR A 345 -2.29 -22.75 12.21
CA THR A 345 -2.46 -23.97 11.43
C THR A 345 -2.58 -25.15 12.39
N THR A 346 -3.78 -25.44 12.84
CA THR A 346 -4.15 -26.79 13.22
C THR A 346 -4.58 -27.50 11.94
N GLY A 347 -3.67 -28.30 11.38
CA GLY A 347 -3.98 -29.38 10.43
C GLY A 347 -4.28 -28.96 8.98
N ASN A 348 -3.34 -29.28 8.08
CA ASN A 348 -3.58 -29.49 6.64
C ASN A 348 -4.27 -28.40 5.80
N SER A 349 -3.87 -27.14 5.87
CA SER A 349 -4.19 -26.21 4.80
C SER A 349 -2.91 -25.62 4.16
N VAL A 350 -2.50 -26.24 3.05
CA VAL A 350 -1.51 -25.72 2.09
C VAL A 350 -2.09 -24.52 1.29
N ALA A 351 -3.20 -23.98 1.72
CA ALA A 351 -3.97 -23.01 0.99
C ALA A 351 -3.88 -21.63 1.65
N ASN A 352 -2.92 -20.83 1.36
CA ASN A 352 -2.98 -19.35 1.34
C ASN A 352 -1.58 -18.73 1.42
N THR A 353 -0.64 -19.27 0.65
CA THR A 353 0.60 -18.54 0.41
C THR A 353 0.34 -17.59 -0.76
N LEU A 354 0.18 -16.31 -0.48
CA LEU A 354 0.02 -15.27 -1.51
C LEU A 354 1.15 -15.31 -2.53
N ILE A 355 2.37 -15.62 -2.08
CA ILE A 355 3.56 -15.67 -2.91
C ILE A 355 3.98 -17.12 -3.11
N VAL A 356 4.02 -17.56 -4.35
CA VAL A 356 4.62 -18.83 -4.72
C VAL A 356 6.05 -18.56 -5.17
N GLY A 357 6.99 -18.77 -4.26
CA GLY A 357 8.43 -18.80 -4.58
C GLY A 357 8.72 -19.99 -5.49
N ILE A 358 9.13 -19.72 -6.73
CA ILE A 358 9.30 -20.76 -7.75
C ILE A 358 10.74 -21.25 -7.78
N LYS A 359 10.94 -22.47 -7.27
CA LYS A 359 12.26 -23.11 -7.25
C LYS A 359 12.74 -23.55 -8.64
N ASN A 360 11.84 -24.00 -9.51
CA ASN A 360 12.21 -24.50 -10.85
C ASN A 360 11.11 -24.26 -11.90
N GLN A 361 11.48 -24.38 -13.18
CA GLN A 361 10.61 -24.16 -14.34
C GLN A 361 9.38 -25.08 -14.38
N LYS A 362 9.51 -26.36 -13.94
CA LYS A 362 8.39 -27.32 -13.93
C LYS A 362 7.31 -26.91 -12.92
N GLN A 363 7.71 -26.40 -11.76
CA GLN A 363 6.78 -25.87 -10.76
C GLN A 363 6.07 -24.63 -11.29
N LEU A 364 6.78 -23.73 -11.98
CA LEU A 364 6.18 -22.55 -12.62
C LEU A 364 5.15 -22.97 -13.67
N ALA A 365 5.50 -23.90 -14.56
CA ALA A 365 4.58 -24.41 -15.58
C ALA A 365 3.31 -24.99 -14.96
N ARG A 366 3.42 -25.81 -13.91
CA ARG A 366 2.27 -26.37 -13.20
C ARG A 366 1.39 -25.31 -12.56
N ASN A 367 2.01 -24.30 -11.92
CA ASN A 367 1.26 -23.21 -11.30
C ASN A 367 0.53 -22.35 -12.34
N LEU A 368 1.15 -22.11 -13.49
CA LEU A 368 0.52 -21.40 -14.60
C LEU A 368 -0.62 -22.19 -15.25
N LEU A 369 -0.53 -23.51 -15.32
CA LEU A 369 -1.59 -24.38 -15.85
C LEU A 369 -2.71 -24.69 -14.84
N SER A 370 -2.50 -24.41 -13.54
CA SER A 370 -3.45 -24.72 -12.48
C SER A 370 -4.54 -23.66 -12.39
N SER A 371 -5.80 -24.05 -12.56
CA SER A 371 -6.96 -23.15 -12.35
C SER A 371 -7.23 -22.77 -10.89
N LYS A 372 -6.52 -23.35 -9.92
CA LYS A 372 -6.76 -23.16 -8.48
C LYS A 372 -6.03 -21.97 -7.86
N ASN A 373 -5.10 -21.32 -8.58
CA ASN A 373 -4.16 -20.36 -8.00
C ASN A 373 -4.33 -18.93 -8.54
N ASN A 374 -5.54 -18.50 -8.87
CA ASN A 374 -5.78 -17.20 -9.50
C ASN A 374 -5.45 -16.00 -8.59
N ASN A 375 -5.49 -16.17 -7.26
CA ASN A 375 -5.19 -15.09 -6.30
C ASN A 375 -3.74 -15.11 -5.80
N THR A 376 -2.85 -15.89 -6.41
CA THR A 376 -1.44 -15.98 -5.99
C THR A 376 -0.54 -15.15 -6.89
N ILE A 377 0.52 -14.59 -6.31
CA ILE A 377 1.58 -13.90 -7.02
C ILE A 377 2.64 -14.92 -7.40
N LEU A 378 2.91 -15.05 -8.68
CA LEU A 378 4.02 -15.86 -9.18
C LEU A 378 5.25 -14.95 -9.33
N VAL A 379 6.33 -15.21 -8.60
CA VAL A 379 7.59 -14.47 -8.69
C VAL A 379 8.61 -15.29 -9.45
N THR A 380 9.16 -14.75 -10.54
CA THR A 380 10.06 -15.48 -11.42
C THR A 380 11.04 -14.56 -12.16
N THR A 381 12.03 -15.13 -12.86
CA THR A 381 12.82 -14.41 -13.87
C THR A 381 12.27 -14.67 -15.26
N ILE A 382 12.61 -13.81 -16.21
CA ILE A 382 12.18 -13.96 -17.61
C ILE A 382 12.69 -15.27 -18.23
N GLN A 383 13.89 -15.71 -17.87
CA GLN A 383 14.47 -16.96 -18.37
C GLN A 383 13.72 -18.19 -17.88
N LYS A 384 13.37 -18.22 -16.58
CA LYS A 384 12.53 -19.28 -16.01
C LYS A 384 11.12 -19.28 -16.61
N LEU A 385 10.56 -18.09 -16.85
CA LEU A 385 9.26 -17.95 -17.50
C LEU A 385 9.27 -18.50 -18.93
N SER A 386 10.27 -18.10 -19.75
CA SER A 386 10.42 -18.58 -21.12
C SER A 386 10.59 -20.11 -21.20
N ALA A 387 11.33 -20.67 -20.25
CA ALA A 387 11.52 -22.13 -20.17
C ALA A 387 10.23 -22.85 -19.71
N ALA A 388 9.52 -22.28 -18.72
CA ALA A 388 8.26 -22.82 -18.23
C ALA A 388 7.16 -22.82 -19.30
N MET A 389 7.08 -21.76 -20.12
CA MET A 389 6.12 -21.70 -21.23
C MET A 389 6.34 -22.82 -22.25
N ARG A 390 7.60 -23.08 -22.64
CA ARG A 390 7.93 -24.19 -23.53
C ARG A 390 7.55 -25.55 -22.92
N SER A 391 7.90 -25.76 -21.65
CA SER A 391 7.53 -26.99 -20.94
C SER A 391 6.01 -27.15 -20.79
N ALA A 392 5.28 -26.08 -20.53
CA ALA A 392 3.82 -26.11 -20.40
C ALA A 392 3.15 -26.44 -21.74
N GLN A 393 3.62 -25.87 -22.85
CA GLN A 393 3.15 -26.17 -24.20
C GLN A 393 3.39 -27.64 -24.53
N GLN A 394 4.60 -28.13 -24.36
CA GLN A 394 4.97 -29.52 -24.63
C GLN A 394 4.15 -30.51 -23.78
N GLU A 395 4.02 -30.25 -22.48
CA GLU A 395 3.25 -31.09 -21.57
C GLU A 395 1.74 -31.16 -21.96
N SER A 396 1.20 -30.02 -22.41
CA SER A 396 -0.19 -29.95 -22.88
C SER A 396 -0.39 -30.72 -24.17
N GLU A 397 0.54 -30.65 -25.12
CA GLU A 397 0.53 -31.40 -26.38
C GLU A 397 0.67 -32.93 -26.14
N GLU A 398 1.63 -33.33 -25.31
CA GLU A 398 1.86 -34.75 -24.96
C GLU A 398 0.67 -35.41 -24.28
N LYS A 399 -0.03 -34.67 -23.42
CA LYS A 399 -1.22 -35.13 -22.68
C LYS A 399 -2.52 -34.95 -23.43
N GLY A 400 -2.52 -34.35 -24.62
CA GLY A 400 -3.74 -34.00 -25.37
C GLY A 400 -4.67 -33.09 -24.57
N SER A 401 -4.12 -32.22 -23.65
CA SER A 401 -4.90 -31.36 -22.80
C SER A 401 -5.03 -29.95 -23.43
N ASN A 402 -6.14 -29.26 -23.16
CA ASN A 402 -6.36 -27.90 -23.62
C ASN A 402 -5.96 -26.82 -22.60
N GLN A 403 -5.23 -27.20 -21.55
CA GLN A 403 -4.87 -26.28 -20.47
C GLN A 403 -3.99 -25.13 -20.94
N PHE A 404 -3.06 -25.38 -21.86
CA PHE A 404 -2.20 -24.36 -22.42
C PHE A 404 -2.98 -23.36 -23.29
N GLU A 405 -3.95 -23.85 -24.09
CA GLU A 405 -4.82 -22.96 -24.89
C GLU A 405 -5.74 -22.12 -24.00
N LYS A 406 -6.22 -22.65 -22.87
CA LYS A 406 -6.95 -21.85 -21.86
C LYS A 406 -6.06 -20.77 -21.27
N LEU A 407 -4.81 -21.08 -20.89
CA LEU A 407 -3.85 -20.09 -20.38
C LEU A 407 -3.60 -18.97 -21.38
N ARG A 408 -3.55 -19.26 -22.67
CA ARG A 408 -3.38 -18.25 -23.75
C ARG A 408 -4.55 -17.28 -23.86
N GLN A 409 -5.74 -17.70 -23.46
CA GLN A 409 -6.96 -16.88 -23.46
C GLN A 409 -7.08 -16.03 -22.21
N GLU A 410 -6.43 -16.42 -21.10
CA GLU A 410 -6.43 -15.68 -19.86
C GLU A 410 -5.71 -14.34 -20.00
N HIS A 411 -6.19 -13.30 -19.30
CA HIS A 411 -5.51 -12.02 -19.20
C HIS A 411 -4.42 -12.09 -18.12
N LEU A 412 -3.17 -12.21 -18.56
CA LEU A 412 -2.01 -12.21 -17.67
C LEU A 412 -1.41 -10.81 -17.58
N VAL A 413 -1.19 -10.34 -16.37
CA VAL A 413 -0.50 -9.08 -16.12
C VAL A 413 0.90 -9.35 -15.58
N PHE A 414 1.90 -8.80 -16.26
CA PHE A 414 3.31 -8.90 -15.88
C PHE A 414 3.79 -7.57 -15.30
N ILE A 415 4.28 -7.60 -14.06
CA ILE A 415 4.97 -6.49 -13.42
C ILE A 415 6.47 -6.79 -13.43
N VAL A 416 7.25 -5.95 -14.09
CA VAL A 416 8.70 -6.14 -14.27
C VAL A 416 9.45 -5.13 -13.41
N ASP A 417 10.12 -5.60 -12.37
CA ASP A 417 11.02 -4.76 -11.58
C ASP A 417 12.39 -4.64 -12.25
N GLU A 418 13.07 -3.51 -12.09
CA GLU A 418 14.31 -3.14 -12.78
C GLU A 418 14.22 -3.39 -14.31
N ALA A 419 13.15 -2.92 -14.92
CA ALA A 419 12.71 -3.22 -16.28
C ALA A 419 13.78 -2.99 -17.38
N HIS A 420 14.78 -2.14 -17.11
CA HIS A 420 15.87 -1.85 -18.03
C HIS A 420 16.88 -3.02 -18.17
N ARG A 421 16.83 -4.02 -17.27
CA ARG A 421 17.73 -5.18 -17.27
C ARG A 421 16.99 -6.51 -17.20
N ALA A 422 15.85 -6.55 -16.56
CA ALA A 422 15.19 -7.80 -16.22
C ALA A 422 14.67 -8.58 -17.44
N VAL A 423 14.33 -7.89 -18.53
CA VAL A 423 13.69 -8.48 -19.71
C VAL A 423 14.30 -7.93 -21.00
N SER A 424 14.88 -8.80 -21.82
CA SER A 424 15.29 -8.43 -23.18
C SER A 424 14.07 -8.27 -24.11
N ASP A 425 14.21 -7.42 -25.12
CA ASP A 425 13.15 -7.20 -26.13
C ASP A 425 12.76 -8.50 -26.86
N GLU A 426 13.74 -9.34 -27.16
CA GLU A 426 13.51 -10.62 -27.85
C GLU A 426 12.72 -11.61 -26.98
N GLU A 427 13.06 -11.72 -25.71
CA GLU A 427 12.35 -12.58 -24.76
C GLU A 427 10.91 -12.10 -24.57
N MET A 428 10.70 -10.79 -24.41
CA MET A 428 9.36 -10.22 -24.30
C MET A 428 8.52 -10.50 -25.55
N LYS A 429 9.05 -10.27 -26.75
CA LYS A 429 8.34 -10.57 -27.99
C LYS A 429 7.96 -12.04 -28.10
N ARG A 430 8.87 -12.93 -27.71
CA ARG A 430 8.60 -14.37 -27.70
C ARG A 430 7.46 -14.73 -26.77
N ILE A 431 7.46 -14.20 -25.54
CA ILE A 431 6.41 -14.47 -24.57
C ILE A 431 5.08 -13.85 -25.03
N LYS A 432 5.07 -12.61 -25.51
CA LYS A 432 3.87 -11.97 -26.06
C LYS A 432 3.25 -12.77 -27.23
N LYS A 433 4.09 -13.43 -28.05
CA LYS A 433 3.60 -14.32 -29.11
C LYS A 433 2.94 -15.58 -28.54
N ILE A 434 3.46 -16.12 -27.46
CA ILE A 434 2.91 -17.29 -26.76
C ILE A 434 1.64 -16.91 -25.99
N LEU A 435 1.65 -15.79 -25.29
CA LEU A 435 0.58 -15.26 -24.45
C LEU A 435 0.04 -13.95 -25.04
N PRO A 436 -0.77 -13.98 -26.09
CA PRO A 436 -1.20 -12.79 -26.82
C PRO A 436 -2.06 -11.85 -25.98
N ASN A 437 -2.78 -12.37 -25.00
CA ASN A 437 -3.63 -11.60 -24.08
C ASN A 437 -2.87 -11.21 -22.81
N SER A 438 -1.61 -10.73 -22.95
CA SER A 438 -0.79 -10.33 -21.81
C SER A 438 -0.52 -8.82 -21.80
N THR A 439 -0.61 -8.22 -20.62
CA THR A 439 -0.29 -6.81 -20.37
C THR A 439 1.00 -6.68 -19.56
N TRP A 440 1.87 -5.74 -19.91
CA TRP A 440 3.20 -5.61 -19.34
C TRP A 440 3.43 -4.23 -18.76
N PHE A 441 3.90 -4.18 -17.52
CA PHE A 441 4.30 -2.95 -16.85
C PHE A 441 5.76 -3.04 -16.43
N GLY A 442 6.56 -2.02 -16.76
CA GLY A 442 7.95 -1.91 -16.35
C GLY A 442 8.15 -0.87 -15.26
N LEU A 443 8.87 -1.18 -14.19
CA LEU A 443 9.33 -0.21 -13.20
C LEU A 443 10.84 -0.05 -13.34
N THR A 444 11.34 1.19 -13.46
CA THR A 444 12.78 1.44 -13.64
C THR A 444 13.19 2.80 -13.10
N GLY A 445 14.43 2.89 -12.59
CA GLY A 445 15.08 4.15 -12.22
C GLY A 445 15.81 4.82 -13.38
N THR A 446 16.12 4.06 -14.42
CA THR A 446 16.96 4.47 -15.56
C THR A 446 16.30 4.09 -16.88
N PRO A 447 15.18 4.74 -17.25
CA PRO A 447 14.50 4.44 -18.51
C PRO A 447 15.39 4.79 -19.73
N ILE A 448 15.20 4.02 -20.80
CA ILE A 448 15.85 4.27 -22.08
C ILE A 448 14.92 5.16 -22.91
N PHE A 449 15.38 6.36 -23.20
CA PHE A 449 14.74 7.33 -24.08
C PHE A 449 15.50 7.41 -25.41
N GLU A 450 14.95 8.09 -26.42
CA GLU A 450 15.65 8.32 -27.70
C GLU A 450 17.03 8.98 -27.51
N ALA A 451 17.11 9.93 -26.55
CA ALA A 451 18.34 10.70 -26.30
C ALA A 451 19.47 9.91 -25.65
N ASN A 452 19.18 8.79 -24.96
CA ASN A 452 20.17 7.98 -24.26
C ASN A 452 20.29 6.54 -24.78
N LYS A 453 19.74 6.27 -25.97
CA LYS A 453 19.88 4.99 -26.64
C LYS A 453 21.37 4.65 -26.87
N LYS A 454 21.75 3.44 -26.45
CA LYS A 454 23.06 2.88 -26.80
C LYS A 454 22.92 1.94 -27.98
N GLN A 455 23.95 1.89 -28.83
CA GLN A 455 24.04 0.92 -29.90
C GLN A 455 24.73 -0.34 -29.36
N GLU A 456 24.01 -1.46 -29.41
CA GLU A 456 24.53 -2.78 -29.03
C GLU A 456 24.53 -3.67 -30.27
N ASN A 457 25.69 -4.25 -30.62
CA ASN A 457 25.86 -5.15 -31.77
C ASN A 457 25.32 -4.60 -33.10
N GLY A 458 25.51 -3.30 -33.35
CA GLY A 458 25.06 -2.65 -34.59
C GLY A 458 23.57 -2.27 -34.64
N THR A 459 22.81 -2.58 -33.61
CA THR A 459 21.37 -2.25 -33.50
C THR A 459 21.14 -1.33 -32.32
N PHE A 460 20.32 -0.28 -32.49
CA PHE A 460 19.93 0.57 -31.36
C PHE A 460 18.98 -0.17 -30.41
N ALA A 461 19.25 -0.07 -29.13
CA ALA A 461 18.33 -0.53 -28.10
C ALA A 461 16.96 0.14 -28.26
N ARG A 462 15.88 -0.59 -27.99
CA ARG A 462 14.54 0.00 -27.94
C ARG A 462 14.42 0.93 -26.74
N THR A 463 13.59 1.95 -26.89
CA THR A 463 13.18 2.76 -25.75
C THR A 463 12.28 1.98 -24.81
N THR A 464 12.25 2.40 -23.53
CA THR A 464 11.35 1.80 -22.55
C THR A 464 9.89 1.90 -22.98
N SER A 465 9.50 3.01 -23.63
CA SER A 465 8.15 3.18 -24.15
C SER A 465 7.83 2.25 -25.35
N GLN A 466 8.80 1.96 -26.20
CA GLN A 466 8.61 0.97 -27.29
C GLN A 466 8.45 -0.45 -26.76
N GLN A 467 9.01 -0.74 -25.59
CA GLN A 467 8.96 -2.07 -24.99
C GLN A 467 7.70 -2.30 -24.15
N TYR A 468 7.34 -1.35 -23.29
CA TYR A 468 6.27 -1.49 -22.31
C TYR A 468 5.01 -0.68 -22.65
N GLY A 469 5.11 0.41 -23.40
CA GLY A 469 4.05 1.37 -23.64
C GLY A 469 4.38 2.75 -23.04
N PRO A 470 3.41 3.65 -22.89
CA PRO A 470 3.65 5.02 -22.46
C PRO A 470 4.16 5.11 -21.01
N LEU A 471 4.81 6.24 -20.68
CA LEU A 471 5.11 6.62 -19.31
C LEU A 471 3.80 6.88 -18.55
N LEU A 472 3.55 6.15 -17.46
CA LEU A 472 2.33 6.26 -16.68
C LEU A 472 2.49 7.19 -15.48
N HIS A 473 3.65 7.18 -14.85
CA HIS A 473 3.99 8.03 -13.71
C HIS A 473 5.50 8.22 -13.59
N SER A 474 5.92 9.41 -13.14
CA SER A 474 7.34 9.70 -12.90
C SER A 474 7.56 10.27 -11.50
N TYR A 475 8.61 9.78 -10.85
CA TYR A 475 9.17 10.33 -9.62
C TYR A 475 10.68 10.35 -9.76
N THR A 476 11.18 11.51 -10.22
CA THR A 476 12.58 11.68 -10.61
C THR A 476 13.50 11.83 -9.39
N THR A 477 14.81 11.76 -9.60
CA THR A 477 15.80 12.04 -8.54
C THR A 477 15.61 13.44 -7.94
N LYS A 478 15.21 14.43 -8.75
CA LYS A 478 14.89 15.77 -8.26
C LYS A 478 13.72 15.74 -7.27
N ASN A 479 12.61 15.08 -7.64
CA ASN A 479 11.46 14.93 -6.74
C ASN A 479 11.86 14.22 -5.43
N ALA A 480 12.70 13.19 -5.54
CA ALA A 480 13.16 12.42 -4.39
C ALA A 480 14.09 13.22 -3.46
N MET A 481 14.89 14.13 -4.00
CA MET A 481 15.68 15.08 -3.21
C MET A 481 14.81 16.15 -2.55
N ASP A 482 13.86 16.71 -3.29
CA ASP A 482 12.92 17.71 -2.78
C ASP A 482 12.07 17.17 -1.61
N ASP A 483 11.80 15.86 -1.62
CA ASP A 483 11.08 15.14 -0.54
C ASP A 483 11.99 14.66 0.59
N GLY A 484 13.31 14.83 0.48
CA GLY A 484 14.27 14.22 1.41
C GLY A 484 14.25 12.68 1.40
N ALA A 485 13.71 12.06 0.35
CA ALA A 485 13.64 10.61 0.22
C ALA A 485 14.99 9.98 -0.17
N VAL A 486 15.84 10.74 -0.84
CA VAL A 486 17.25 10.42 -1.13
C VAL A 486 18.13 11.58 -0.73
N LEU A 487 19.38 11.29 -0.41
CA LEU A 487 20.35 12.34 -0.08
C LEU A 487 20.65 13.16 -1.33
N GLY A 488 20.76 14.47 -1.16
CA GLY A 488 21.29 15.36 -2.19
C GLY A 488 22.76 15.03 -2.48
N PHE A 489 23.20 15.29 -3.69
CA PHE A 489 24.59 15.18 -4.08
C PHE A 489 25.05 16.49 -4.72
N GLN A 490 26.29 16.82 -4.50
CA GLN A 490 26.99 17.91 -5.17
C GLN A 490 27.89 17.32 -6.23
N VAL A 491 27.83 17.86 -7.45
CA VAL A 491 28.76 17.46 -8.52
C VAL A 491 29.92 18.44 -8.52
N GLU A 492 31.09 17.94 -8.21
CA GLU A 492 32.33 18.67 -8.36
C GLU A 492 32.98 18.26 -9.68
N TYR A 493 33.26 19.25 -10.52
CA TYR A 493 33.98 19.03 -11.77
C TYR A 493 35.44 19.28 -11.51
N HIS A 494 36.25 18.22 -11.52
CA HIS A 494 37.69 18.34 -11.52
C HIS A 494 38.19 18.29 -12.96
N SER A 495 38.75 19.38 -13.46
CA SER A 495 39.46 19.36 -14.73
C SER A 495 40.82 18.67 -14.51
N LEU A 496 41.07 17.61 -15.27
CA LEU A 496 42.36 16.93 -15.30
C LEU A 496 43.40 17.70 -16.14
N VAL A 497 42.97 18.76 -16.80
CA VAL A 497 43.79 19.60 -17.67
C VAL A 497 43.85 21.00 -17.07
N SER A 498 45.02 21.57 -16.89
CA SER A 498 45.16 22.93 -16.40
C SER A 498 44.51 23.95 -17.34
N GLU A 499 44.12 25.14 -16.84
CA GLU A 499 43.51 26.17 -17.70
C GLU A 499 44.47 26.56 -18.85
N GLU A 500 45.81 26.59 -18.61
CA GLU A 500 46.82 26.84 -19.62
C GLU A 500 46.85 25.77 -20.70
N ASP A 501 46.74 24.50 -20.33
CA ASP A 501 46.69 23.39 -21.29
C ASP A 501 45.37 23.35 -22.06
N GLN A 502 44.24 23.79 -21.48
CA GLN A 502 42.98 23.90 -22.18
C GLN A 502 43.05 24.96 -23.30
N GLU A 503 43.65 26.13 -23.03
CA GLU A 503 43.87 27.16 -24.06
C GLU A 503 44.76 26.67 -25.21
N VAL A 504 45.79 25.89 -24.91
CA VAL A 504 46.68 25.28 -25.92
C VAL A 504 45.88 24.28 -26.77
N ILE A 505 45.08 23.41 -26.16
CA ILE A 505 44.27 22.41 -26.88
C ILE A 505 43.22 23.10 -27.77
N VAL A 506 42.51 24.11 -27.27
CA VAL A 506 41.54 24.90 -28.03
C VAL A 506 42.21 25.64 -29.21
N THR A 507 43.40 26.19 -28.97
CA THR A 507 44.18 26.89 -30.01
C THR A 507 44.66 25.93 -31.09
N GLN A 508 45.05 24.72 -30.73
CA GLN A 508 45.46 23.68 -31.71
C GLN A 508 44.26 23.15 -32.52
N LEU A 509 43.10 22.95 -31.89
CA LEU A 509 41.89 22.52 -32.56
C LEU A 509 41.36 23.58 -33.55
N ASN A 510 41.55 24.85 -33.25
CA ASN A 510 41.15 25.97 -34.12
C ASN A 510 42.13 26.22 -35.28
N LYS A 511 43.39 25.76 -35.17
CA LYS A 511 44.40 25.83 -36.25
C LYS A 511 44.35 24.65 -37.24
N GLY A 512 43.56 23.61 -36.90
CA GLY A 512 43.39 22.42 -37.72
C GLY A 512 42.12 22.41 -38.60
N LYS A 513 41.45 23.54 -38.68
CA LYS A 513 40.37 23.83 -39.60
C LYS A 513 40.87 24.79 -40.72
#